data_145489a6b707a0c89dbe74e66ae3abef
#
_entry.id   145489a6b707a0c89dbe74e66ae3abef
#
_cell.length_a   1.000
_cell.length_b   1.000
_cell.length_c   1.000
_cell.angle_alpha   90.00
_cell.angle_beta   90.00
_cell.angle_gamma   90.00
#
_symmetry.space_group_name_H-M   'P 1'
#
loop_
_entity.id
_entity.type
_entity.pdbx_description
1 polymer ?
#
loop_
_entity_poly.entity_id
_entity_poly.type
_entity_poly.pdbx_seq_one_letter_code
_entity_poly.pdbx_strand_id
1 'polypeptide(L)'
;TRPSIVTVMAYRADVDAAMEKAIVADSDALQDFLLLGLHHEEQHQELILTDIKHAFFANPLLPAYASETPVAAKPAELTWRAHPGGLVEVGHRGDHFAFDNETPRHVVMLHPFRIASRAVSNGEYLAFMEEGGYRRPEFWLSDGWTRLQTEGWDAPLYWLLDNDGSRSVFTLSGVRALDLDAPAQHVSFFEAAAYAAWAGKRLPTEFEWEAASRDFACGQVWEWTRSSYDPYPGYKPFSGAAAEYNGKFMVGQIVLRGGSVA
;
A
#
# COMPACT_ATOMS: atom_id res chain seq x y z
N THR A 1 19.67 -21.51 19.93
CA THR A 1 20.17 -20.34 20.69
C THR A 1 20.20 -19.13 19.75
N ARG A 2 19.71 -17.98 20.23
CA ARG A 2 19.79 -16.73 19.47
C ARG A 2 21.26 -16.25 19.45
N PRO A 3 21.78 -15.72 18.34
CA PRO A 3 23.11 -15.15 18.29
C PRO A 3 23.20 -13.90 19.18
N SER A 4 24.37 -13.58 19.67
CA SER A 4 24.64 -12.33 20.39
C SER A 4 24.65 -11.13 19.44
N ILE A 5 24.44 -9.91 19.95
CA ILE A 5 24.57 -8.68 19.16
C ILE A 5 25.94 -8.61 18.48
N VAL A 6 27.01 -8.97 19.21
CA VAL A 6 28.39 -9.00 18.66
C VAL A 6 28.49 -9.92 17.44
N THR A 7 27.89 -11.10 17.52
CA THR A 7 27.87 -12.07 16.40
C THR A 7 27.10 -11.51 15.21
N VAL A 8 25.96 -10.86 15.44
CA VAL A 8 25.15 -10.25 14.38
C VAL A 8 25.90 -9.10 13.71
N MET A 9 26.56 -8.24 14.48
CA MET A 9 27.33 -7.11 13.96
C MET A 9 28.57 -7.57 13.17
N ALA A 10 29.23 -8.63 13.61
CA ALA A 10 30.35 -9.22 12.87
C ALA A 10 29.86 -9.79 11.51
N TYR A 11 28.76 -10.54 11.51
CA TYR A 11 28.14 -11.04 10.28
C TYR A 11 27.76 -9.88 9.33
N ARG A 12 27.17 -8.82 9.85
CA ARG A 12 26.83 -7.64 9.03
C ARG A 12 28.07 -7.02 8.40
N ALA A 13 29.17 -6.85 9.15
CA ALA A 13 30.42 -6.31 8.62
C ALA A 13 31.01 -7.18 7.50
N ASP A 14 30.94 -8.51 7.63
CA ASP A 14 31.39 -9.45 6.59
C ASP A 14 30.53 -9.32 5.33
N VAL A 15 29.21 -9.16 5.47
CA VAL A 15 28.29 -8.96 4.34
C VAL A 15 28.57 -7.60 3.67
N ASP A 16 28.73 -6.53 4.43
CA ASP A 16 29.01 -5.20 3.90
C ASP A 16 30.32 -5.21 3.08
N ALA A 17 31.39 -5.84 3.60
CA ALA A 17 32.64 -5.98 2.88
C ALA A 17 32.54 -6.84 1.59
N ALA A 18 31.67 -7.84 1.58
CA ALA A 18 31.39 -8.63 0.37
C ALA A 18 30.60 -7.83 -0.67
N MET A 19 29.62 -7.03 -0.22
CA MET A 19 28.82 -6.15 -1.08
C MET A 19 29.66 -5.05 -1.72
N GLU A 20 30.57 -4.40 -0.96
CA GLU A 20 31.51 -3.41 -1.49
C GLU A 20 32.36 -3.99 -2.63
N LYS A 21 32.86 -5.20 -2.46
CA LYS A 21 33.62 -5.89 -3.51
C LYS A 21 32.76 -6.21 -4.73
N ALA A 22 31.51 -6.63 -4.54
CA ALA A 22 30.58 -6.92 -5.63
C ALA A 22 30.24 -5.66 -6.44
N ILE A 23 30.00 -4.53 -5.75
CA ILE A 23 29.72 -3.23 -6.39
C ILE A 23 30.95 -2.75 -7.22
N VAL A 24 32.15 -2.85 -6.64
CA VAL A 24 33.39 -2.45 -7.35
C VAL A 24 33.69 -3.34 -8.55
N ALA A 25 33.31 -4.61 -8.49
CA ALA A 25 33.51 -5.54 -9.59
C ALA A 25 32.64 -5.22 -10.82
N ASP A 26 31.59 -4.44 -10.65
CA ASP A 26 30.67 -3.93 -11.69
C ASP A 26 30.31 -5.01 -12.74
N SER A 27 29.89 -6.17 -12.24
CA SER A 27 29.54 -7.30 -13.08
C SER A 27 28.07 -7.20 -13.50
N ASP A 28 27.81 -7.16 -14.79
CA ASP A 28 26.43 -7.18 -15.35
C ASP A 28 25.55 -8.27 -14.73
N ALA A 29 26.15 -9.42 -14.41
CA ALA A 29 25.44 -10.53 -13.79
C ALA A 29 24.95 -10.25 -12.36
N LEU A 30 25.50 -9.24 -11.68
CA LEU A 30 25.13 -8.87 -10.31
C LEU A 30 24.27 -7.61 -10.26
N GLN A 31 24.22 -6.80 -11.30
CA GLN A 31 23.50 -5.53 -11.28
C GLN A 31 22.01 -5.69 -10.92
N ASP A 32 21.30 -6.64 -11.54
CA ASP A 32 19.89 -6.88 -11.24
C ASP A 32 19.67 -7.31 -9.78
N PHE A 33 20.57 -8.12 -9.22
CA PHE A 33 20.48 -8.53 -7.81
C PHE A 33 20.79 -7.37 -6.85
N LEU A 34 21.74 -6.50 -7.21
CA LEU A 34 22.06 -5.30 -6.42
C LEU A 34 20.88 -4.33 -6.42
N LEU A 35 20.25 -4.09 -7.57
CA LEU A 35 19.06 -3.25 -7.69
C LEU A 35 17.86 -3.84 -6.93
N LEU A 36 17.63 -5.14 -7.08
CA LEU A 36 16.61 -5.84 -6.28
C LEU A 36 16.88 -5.69 -4.79
N GLY A 37 18.13 -5.82 -4.36
CA GLY A 37 18.55 -5.65 -2.98
C GLY A 37 18.28 -4.25 -2.44
N LEU A 38 18.55 -3.20 -3.23
CA LEU A 38 18.24 -1.81 -2.86
C LEU A 38 16.74 -1.60 -2.66
N HIS A 39 15.92 -2.00 -3.62
CA HIS A 39 14.46 -1.91 -3.49
C HIS A 39 13.91 -2.74 -2.35
N HIS A 40 14.51 -3.89 -2.07
CA HIS A 40 14.14 -4.73 -0.93
C HIS A 40 14.46 -4.05 0.42
N GLU A 41 15.61 -3.37 0.52
CA GLU A 41 15.93 -2.55 1.70
C GLU A 41 14.94 -1.37 1.88
N GLU A 42 14.55 -0.68 0.81
CA GLU A 42 13.53 0.37 0.86
C GLU A 42 12.19 -0.17 1.35
N GLN A 43 11.76 -1.34 0.87
CA GLN A 43 10.56 -2.02 1.37
C GLN A 43 10.65 -2.32 2.87
N HIS A 44 11.81 -2.82 3.34
CA HIS A 44 12.01 -3.08 4.77
C HIS A 44 12.03 -1.81 5.62
N GLN A 45 12.55 -0.70 5.12
CA GLN A 45 12.47 0.60 5.82
C GLN A 45 11.02 1.02 6.03
N GLU A 46 10.16 0.90 5.02
CA GLU A 46 8.72 1.17 5.12
C GLU A 46 8.04 0.22 6.13
N LEU A 47 8.34 -1.09 6.05
CA LEU A 47 7.79 -2.09 6.96
C LEU A 47 8.20 -1.83 8.42
N ILE A 48 9.45 -1.44 8.68
CA ILE A 48 9.92 -1.08 10.03
C ILE A 48 9.12 0.09 10.60
N LEU A 49 8.85 1.12 9.82
CA LEU A 49 8.03 2.25 10.25
C LEU A 49 6.58 1.83 10.54
N THR A 50 6.03 0.94 9.72
CA THR A 50 4.70 0.37 9.93
C THR A 50 4.64 -0.45 11.22
N ASP A 51 5.63 -1.31 11.46
CA ASP A 51 5.70 -2.16 12.64
C ASP A 51 5.93 -1.35 13.92
N ILE A 52 6.80 -0.34 13.90
CA ILE A 52 7.03 0.59 15.03
C ILE A 52 5.74 1.33 15.35
N LYS A 53 5.04 1.85 14.34
CA LYS A 53 3.75 2.51 14.54
C LYS A 53 2.76 1.60 15.24
N HIS A 54 2.64 0.35 14.78
CA HIS A 54 1.72 -0.61 15.38
C HIS A 54 2.12 -0.98 16.83
N ALA A 55 3.39 -1.23 17.07
CA ALA A 55 3.91 -1.53 18.41
C ALA A 55 3.67 -0.38 19.39
N PHE A 56 3.81 0.86 18.94
CA PHE A 56 3.58 2.04 19.77
C PHE A 56 2.09 2.30 20.00
N PHE A 57 1.24 2.01 19.03
CA PHE A 57 -0.21 2.05 19.20
C PHE A 57 -0.72 1.02 20.20
N ALA A 58 -0.12 -0.17 20.23
CA ALA A 58 -0.44 -1.20 21.23
C ALA A 58 0.01 -0.83 22.65
N ASN A 59 0.89 0.18 22.80
CA ASN A 59 1.33 0.69 24.09
C ASN A 59 0.29 1.69 24.64
N PRO A 60 -0.26 1.50 25.85
CA PRO A 60 -1.24 2.41 26.44
C PRO A 60 -0.79 3.88 26.55
N LEU A 61 0.52 4.13 26.56
CA LEU A 61 1.08 5.48 26.59
C LEU A 61 1.11 6.19 25.23
N LEU A 62 0.81 5.48 24.15
CA LEU A 62 0.81 5.99 22.78
C LEU A 62 2.05 6.86 22.45
N PRO A 63 3.27 6.34 22.67
CA PRO A 63 4.48 7.14 22.51
C PRO A 63 4.69 7.56 21.06
N ALA A 64 5.31 8.72 20.84
CA ALA A 64 5.74 9.18 19.53
C ALA A 64 7.11 8.61 19.16
N TYR A 65 7.31 8.22 17.90
CA TYR A 65 8.60 7.87 17.31
C TYR A 65 9.35 9.09 16.77
N ALA A 66 8.63 10.02 16.14
CA ALA A 66 9.16 11.23 15.55
C ALA A 66 8.54 12.47 16.19
N SER A 67 9.26 13.61 16.15
CA SER A 67 8.77 14.87 16.71
C SER A 67 7.81 15.60 15.78
N GLU A 68 7.91 15.39 14.47
CA GLU A 68 7.14 16.09 13.45
C GLU A 68 6.36 15.12 12.58
N THR A 69 5.16 15.53 12.19
CA THR A 69 4.38 14.85 11.14
C THR A 69 4.51 15.66 9.86
N PRO A 70 4.84 15.04 8.72
CA PRO A 70 4.74 15.73 7.44
C PRO A 70 3.31 16.28 7.27
N VAL A 71 3.21 17.58 7.02
CA VAL A 71 1.91 18.20 6.71
C VAL A 71 1.52 17.78 5.30
N ALA A 72 0.39 17.09 5.17
CA ALA A 72 -0.15 16.77 3.86
C ALA A 72 -0.51 18.08 3.13
N ALA A 73 -0.15 18.16 1.85
CA ALA A 73 -0.63 19.26 1.04
C ALA A 73 -2.16 19.18 0.92
N LYS A 74 -2.84 20.34 0.96
CA LYS A 74 -4.29 20.37 0.78
C LYS A 74 -4.65 19.67 -0.53
N PRO A 75 -5.52 18.65 -0.52
CA PRO A 75 -5.87 17.93 -1.72
C PRO A 75 -6.63 18.82 -2.70
N ALA A 76 -6.41 18.57 -3.98
CA ALA A 76 -7.23 19.18 -5.02
C ALA A 76 -8.71 18.71 -4.89
N GLU A 77 -9.64 19.47 -5.43
CA GLU A 77 -11.03 19.06 -5.53
C GLU A 77 -11.13 17.70 -6.26
N LEU A 78 -12.00 16.83 -5.73
CA LEU A 78 -12.23 15.52 -6.35
C LEU A 78 -12.94 15.70 -7.69
N THR A 79 -12.31 15.24 -8.74
CA THR A 79 -12.89 15.18 -10.09
C THR A 79 -12.81 13.74 -10.62
N TRP A 80 -13.63 13.46 -11.64
CA TRP A 80 -13.66 12.14 -12.26
C TRP A 80 -13.03 12.18 -13.65
N ARG A 81 -11.95 11.43 -13.83
CA ARG A 81 -11.25 11.29 -15.10
C ARG A 81 -11.86 10.14 -15.89
N ALA A 82 -12.34 10.42 -17.10
CA ALA A 82 -12.90 9.42 -17.99
C ALA A 82 -11.80 8.75 -18.81
N HIS A 83 -11.83 7.43 -18.87
CA HIS A 83 -10.99 6.64 -19.75
C HIS A 83 -11.87 5.88 -20.77
N PRO A 84 -11.56 5.93 -22.06
CA PRO A 84 -12.42 5.35 -23.10
C PRO A 84 -12.44 3.81 -23.12
N GLY A 85 -11.56 3.17 -22.36
CA GLY A 85 -11.37 1.72 -22.45
C GLY A 85 -10.63 1.31 -23.72
N GLY A 86 -10.89 0.10 -24.19
CA GLY A 86 -10.24 -0.49 -25.37
C GLY A 86 -9.07 -1.39 -25.01
N LEU A 87 -8.28 -1.74 -26.01
CA LEU A 87 -7.04 -2.52 -25.81
C LEU A 87 -5.95 -1.59 -25.27
N VAL A 88 -5.44 -1.89 -24.08
CA VAL A 88 -4.37 -1.14 -23.43
C VAL A 88 -3.22 -2.07 -23.10
N GLU A 89 -2.01 -1.55 -23.17
CA GLU A 89 -0.82 -2.27 -22.71
C GLU A 89 -0.55 -1.94 -21.24
N VAL A 90 -0.38 -2.96 -20.42
CA VAL A 90 -0.07 -2.89 -18.99
C VAL A 90 1.18 -3.68 -18.65
N GLY A 91 1.80 -3.34 -17.53
CA GLY A 91 3.06 -3.90 -17.10
C GLY A 91 4.26 -3.04 -17.49
N HIS A 92 5.42 -3.41 -16.95
CA HIS A 92 6.64 -2.63 -17.08
C HIS A 92 7.03 -2.38 -18.54
N ARG A 93 7.52 -1.16 -18.81
CA ARG A 93 7.99 -0.74 -20.13
C ARG A 93 9.38 -0.12 -20.03
N GLY A 94 10.34 -0.69 -20.73
CA GLY A 94 11.71 -0.16 -20.78
C GLY A 94 12.74 -1.19 -20.37
N ASP A 95 14.00 -0.75 -20.31
CA ASP A 95 15.16 -1.59 -20.04
C ASP A 95 15.71 -1.42 -18.60
N HIS A 96 15.06 -0.58 -17.77
CA HIS A 96 15.42 -0.39 -16.38
C HIS A 96 14.75 -1.46 -15.50
N PHE A 97 15.17 -1.54 -14.27
CA PHE A 97 14.67 -2.52 -13.29
C PHE A 97 13.14 -2.50 -13.17
N ALA A 98 12.57 -3.69 -13.06
CA ALA A 98 11.19 -3.94 -12.63
C ALA A 98 11.15 -5.19 -11.77
N PHE A 99 10.20 -5.25 -10.84
CA PHE A 99 9.91 -6.51 -10.16
C PHE A 99 9.32 -7.52 -11.15
N ASP A 100 9.57 -8.81 -10.93
CA ASP A 100 9.11 -9.86 -11.85
C ASP A 100 7.58 -9.90 -12.00
N ASN A 101 6.82 -9.52 -10.95
CA ASN A 101 5.36 -9.42 -10.97
C ASN A 101 4.82 -8.24 -11.81
N GLU A 102 5.68 -7.32 -12.25
CA GLU A 102 5.32 -6.24 -13.17
C GLU A 102 5.54 -6.62 -14.64
N THR A 103 5.97 -7.85 -14.89
CA THR A 103 6.31 -8.38 -16.23
C THR A 103 5.60 -9.70 -16.55
N PRO A 104 5.46 -10.04 -17.84
CA PRO A 104 5.76 -9.24 -19.02
C PRO A 104 4.68 -8.19 -19.30
N ARG A 105 5.05 -7.14 -20.04
CA ARG A 105 4.07 -6.22 -20.61
C ARG A 105 3.12 -6.97 -21.53
N HIS A 106 1.82 -6.74 -21.36
CA HIS A 106 0.79 -7.45 -22.11
C HIS A 106 -0.42 -6.56 -22.38
N VAL A 107 -1.29 -7.03 -23.27
CA VAL A 107 -2.51 -6.30 -23.68
C VAL A 107 -3.70 -6.80 -22.87
N VAL A 108 -4.48 -5.86 -22.32
CA VAL A 108 -5.77 -6.13 -21.68
C VAL A 108 -6.88 -5.32 -22.36
N MET A 109 -8.11 -5.86 -22.31
CA MET A 109 -9.30 -5.15 -22.77
C MET A 109 -9.95 -4.48 -21.55
N LEU A 110 -10.08 -3.16 -21.58
CA LEU A 110 -10.80 -2.39 -20.58
C LEU A 110 -12.14 -1.89 -21.15
N HIS A 111 -13.19 -1.96 -20.35
CA HIS A 111 -14.42 -1.23 -20.63
C HIS A 111 -14.22 0.26 -20.33
N PRO A 112 -15.01 1.18 -20.91
CA PRO A 112 -15.00 2.58 -20.53
C PRO A 112 -15.25 2.72 -19.01
N PHE A 113 -14.45 3.55 -18.33
CA PHE A 113 -14.56 3.77 -16.89
C PHE A 113 -14.27 5.22 -16.51
N ARG A 114 -14.52 5.55 -15.26
CA ARG A 114 -14.12 6.83 -14.66
C ARG A 114 -13.40 6.55 -13.35
N ILE A 115 -12.28 7.23 -13.14
CA ILE A 115 -11.47 7.11 -11.93
C ILE A 115 -11.41 8.45 -11.21
N ALA A 116 -11.36 8.41 -9.89
CA ALA A 116 -11.18 9.59 -9.05
C ALA A 116 -9.81 10.22 -9.30
N SER A 117 -9.72 11.54 -9.28
CA SER A 117 -8.48 12.27 -9.53
C SER A 117 -7.50 12.26 -8.35
N ARG A 118 -7.90 11.70 -7.23
CA ARG A 118 -7.11 11.52 -6.01
C ARG A 118 -7.68 10.42 -5.12
N ALA A 119 -6.91 10.00 -4.12
CA ALA A 119 -7.39 9.12 -3.08
C ALA A 119 -8.56 9.76 -2.27
N VAL A 120 -9.36 8.92 -1.64
CA VAL A 120 -10.44 9.32 -0.71
C VAL A 120 -9.83 10.02 0.49
N SER A 121 -10.39 11.16 0.90
CA SER A 121 -9.93 11.89 2.09
C SER A 121 -10.54 11.33 3.38
N ASN A 122 -9.93 11.67 4.52
CA ASN A 122 -10.46 11.34 5.83
C ASN A 122 -11.87 11.92 6.04
N GLY A 123 -12.13 13.15 5.56
CA GLY A 123 -13.46 13.77 5.66
C GLY A 123 -14.52 13.01 4.87
N GLU A 124 -14.19 12.55 3.66
CA GLU A 124 -15.11 11.74 2.85
C GLU A 124 -15.36 10.37 3.50
N TYR A 125 -14.31 9.77 4.09
CA TYR A 125 -14.44 8.50 4.80
C TYR A 125 -15.25 8.67 6.11
N LEU A 126 -15.06 9.77 6.83
CA LEU A 126 -15.83 10.09 8.03
C LEU A 126 -17.33 10.21 7.72
N ALA A 127 -17.71 10.81 6.60
CA ALA A 127 -19.12 10.88 6.18
C ALA A 127 -19.73 9.47 6.00
N PHE A 128 -19.01 8.52 5.42
CA PHE A 128 -19.42 7.11 5.36
C PHE A 128 -19.67 6.52 6.75
N MET A 129 -18.79 6.81 7.71
CA MET A 129 -18.92 6.31 9.08
C MET A 129 -20.15 6.94 9.79
N GLU A 130 -20.34 8.25 9.66
CA GLU A 130 -21.46 8.99 10.26
C GLU A 130 -22.81 8.55 9.72
N GLU A 131 -22.89 8.19 8.44
CA GLU A 131 -24.08 7.59 7.83
C GLU A 131 -24.27 6.11 8.21
N GLY A 132 -23.47 5.60 9.14
CA GLY A 132 -23.61 4.25 9.69
C GLY A 132 -23.00 3.16 8.83
N GLY A 133 -22.00 3.47 8.02
CA GLY A 133 -21.33 2.53 7.12
C GLY A 133 -20.87 1.25 7.80
N TYR A 134 -20.37 1.33 9.02
CA TYR A 134 -19.96 0.16 9.83
C TYR A 134 -21.13 -0.65 10.43
N ARG A 135 -22.37 -0.23 10.26
CA ARG A 135 -23.58 -0.90 10.79
C ARG A 135 -24.50 -1.40 9.70
N ARG A 136 -24.11 -1.24 8.44
CA ARG A 136 -24.95 -1.54 7.27
C ARG A 136 -24.35 -2.67 6.44
N PRO A 137 -24.79 -3.94 6.65
CA PRO A 137 -24.20 -5.13 6.01
C PRO A 137 -24.23 -5.11 4.48
N GLU A 138 -25.17 -4.36 3.87
CA GLU A 138 -25.32 -4.30 2.43
C GLU A 138 -24.15 -3.69 1.69
N PHE A 139 -23.25 -2.97 2.39
CA PHE A 139 -22.03 -2.44 1.79
C PHE A 139 -20.83 -3.37 1.87
N TRP A 140 -20.90 -4.37 2.74
CA TRP A 140 -19.74 -5.19 3.09
C TRP A 140 -19.69 -6.49 2.32
N LEU A 141 -18.50 -6.91 1.95
CA LEU A 141 -18.26 -8.29 1.55
C LEU A 141 -18.40 -9.21 2.76
N SER A 142 -18.85 -10.45 2.52
CA SER A 142 -19.19 -11.44 3.58
C SER A 142 -18.12 -11.57 4.66
N ASP A 143 -16.87 -11.78 4.25
CA ASP A 143 -15.76 -12.00 5.18
C ASP A 143 -15.43 -10.72 5.96
N GLY A 144 -15.54 -9.56 5.30
CA GLY A 144 -15.37 -8.25 5.92
C GLY A 144 -16.43 -7.99 6.97
N TRP A 145 -17.68 -8.31 6.69
CA TRP A 145 -18.78 -8.18 7.66
C TRP A 145 -18.58 -9.08 8.87
N THR A 146 -18.18 -10.31 8.64
CA THR A 146 -17.91 -11.28 9.73
C THR A 146 -16.77 -10.79 10.62
N ARG A 147 -15.68 -10.27 10.03
CA ARG A 147 -14.55 -9.70 10.77
C ARG A 147 -14.96 -8.49 11.58
N LEU A 148 -15.64 -7.52 10.93
CA LEU A 148 -16.15 -6.33 11.60
C LEU A 148 -16.93 -6.68 12.87
N GLN A 149 -17.85 -7.64 12.80
CA GLN A 149 -18.63 -8.06 13.95
C GLN A 149 -17.80 -8.77 15.02
N THR A 150 -16.87 -9.62 14.59
CA THR A 150 -16.05 -10.44 15.52
C THR A 150 -15.01 -9.59 16.23
N GLU A 151 -14.41 -8.63 15.53
CA GLU A 151 -13.33 -7.79 16.03
C GLU A 151 -13.83 -6.43 16.55
N GLY A 152 -15.13 -6.12 16.33
CA GLY A 152 -15.75 -4.90 16.83
C GLY A 152 -15.26 -3.64 16.12
N TRP A 153 -15.02 -3.71 14.80
CA TRP A 153 -14.57 -2.54 14.06
C TRP A 153 -15.67 -1.47 13.98
N ASP A 154 -15.29 -0.23 14.22
CA ASP A 154 -16.16 0.94 14.11
C ASP A 154 -15.48 2.14 13.43
N ALA A 155 -14.19 2.02 13.13
CA ALA A 155 -13.36 3.03 12.49
C ALA A 155 -12.14 2.37 11.82
N PRO A 156 -11.41 3.08 10.93
CA PRO A 156 -10.10 2.67 10.45
C PRO A 156 -9.10 2.46 11.59
N LEU A 157 -8.15 1.57 11.37
CA LEU A 157 -7.08 1.33 12.34
C LEU A 157 -6.37 2.64 12.68
N TYR A 158 -6.05 2.85 13.98
CA TYR A 158 -5.42 4.05 14.55
C TYR A 158 -6.31 5.28 14.69
N TRP A 159 -7.58 5.27 14.26
CA TRP A 159 -8.51 6.34 14.57
C TRP A 159 -9.05 6.18 15.99
N LEU A 160 -9.06 7.27 16.74
CA LEU A 160 -9.52 7.32 18.12
C LEU A 160 -10.75 8.22 18.21
N LEU A 161 -11.67 7.87 19.11
CA LEU A 161 -12.82 8.71 19.44
C LEU A 161 -12.47 9.46 20.74
N ASP A 162 -12.42 10.76 20.68
CA ASP A 162 -12.13 11.63 21.82
C ASP A 162 -13.37 11.84 22.70
N ASN A 163 -13.16 12.27 23.96
CA ASN A 163 -14.25 12.44 24.92
C ASN A 163 -15.30 13.49 24.52
N ASP A 164 -14.94 14.43 23.68
CA ASP A 164 -15.82 15.48 23.15
C ASP A 164 -16.55 15.05 21.86
N GLY A 165 -16.32 13.81 21.40
CA GLY A 165 -16.90 13.28 20.18
C GLY A 165 -16.11 13.60 18.92
N SER A 166 -15.02 14.35 19.02
CA SER A 166 -14.10 14.55 17.89
C SER A 166 -13.27 13.29 17.61
N ARG A 167 -12.56 13.28 16.50
CA ARG A 167 -11.65 12.18 16.16
C ARG A 167 -10.23 12.65 16.08
N SER A 168 -9.37 11.83 16.61
CA SER A 168 -7.92 11.91 16.47
C SER A 168 -7.37 10.66 15.77
N VAL A 169 -6.12 10.71 15.37
CA VAL A 169 -5.42 9.60 14.72
C VAL A 169 -4.05 9.41 15.35
N PHE A 170 -3.68 8.17 15.61
CA PHE A 170 -2.34 7.85 16.05
C PHE A 170 -1.40 7.79 14.84
N THR A 171 -0.32 8.58 14.89
CA THR A 171 0.71 8.69 13.87
C THR A 171 2.08 8.32 14.44
N LEU A 172 3.12 8.28 13.61
CA LEU A 172 4.51 8.16 14.09
C LEU A 172 4.93 9.33 15.02
N SER A 173 4.23 10.46 14.96
CA SER A 173 4.43 11.61 15.85
C SER A 173 3.45 11.63 17.04
N GLY A 174 2.88 10.49 17.40
CA GLY A 174 1.87 10.36 18.45
C GLY A 174 0.45 10.69 17.98
N VAL A 175 -0.44 10.95 18.95
CA VAL A 175 -1.84 11.28 18.66
C VAL A 175 -1.94 12.71 18.12
N ARG A 176 -2.71 12.86 17.03
CA ARG A 176 -2.97 14.15 16.36
C ARG A 176 -4.46 14.27 16.05
N ALA A 177 -4.96 15.49 15.96
CA ALA A 177 -6.30 15.74 15.42
C ALA A 177 -6.39 15.15 14.01
N LEU A 178 -7.54 14.58 13.68
CA LEU A 178 -7.76 14.01 12.35
C LEU A 178 -7.78 15.12 11.29
N ASP A 179 -6.81 15.09 10.38
CA ASP A 179 -6.78 15.99 9.22
C ASP A 179 -7.80 15.49 8.19
N LEU A 180 -8.91 16.19 8.01
CA LEU A 180 -10.00 15.81 7.12
C LEU A 180 -9.61 15.86 5.65
N ASP A 181 -8.60 16.64 5.31
CA ASP A 181 -8.11 16.80 3.94
C ASP A 181 -7.08 15.71 3.55
N ALA A 182 -6.43 15.08 4.52
CA ALA A 182 -5.46 14.02 4.26
C ALA A 182 -6.11 12.75 3.69
N PRO A 183 -5.39 11.92 2.91
CA PRO A 183 -5.89 10.63 2.44
C PRO A 183 -6.29 9.71 3.60
N ALA A 184 -7.41 9.00 3.44
CA ALA A 184 -7.82 7.95 4.37
C ALA A 184 -6.83 6.80 4.30
N GLN A 185 -6.21 6.50 5.45
CA GLN A 185 -5.16 5.49 5.58
C GLN A 185 -5.55 4.40 6.58
N HIS A 186 -4.82 3.28 6.52
CA HIS A 186 -4.97 2.16 7.45
C HIS A 186 -6.36 1.51 7.42
N VAL A 187 -7.01 1.57 6.26
CA VAL A 187 -8.23 0.84 5.96
C VAL A 187 -7.89 -0.52 5.37
N SER A 188 -8.62 -1.55 5.76
CA SER A 188 -8.53 -2.86 5.12
C SER A 188 -9.16 -2.83 3.73
N PHE A 189 -8.89 -3.86 2.93
CA PHE A 189 -9.59 -4.06 1.65
C PHE A 189 -11.11 -4.05 1.80
N PHE A 190 -11.62 -4.67 2.86
CA PHE A 190 -13.06 -4.74 3.13
C PHE A 190 -13.67 -3.38 3.44
N GLU A 191 -12.98 -2.55 4.20
CA GLU A 191 -13.39 -1.17 4.52
C GLU A 191 -13.38 -0.29 3.26
N ALA A 192 -12.31 -0.39 2.45
CA ALA A 192 -12.23 0.34 1.19
C ALA A 192 -13.34 -0.07 0.20
N ALA A 193 -13.64 -1.38 0.11
CA ALA A 193 -14.73 -1.89 -0.72
C ALA A 193 -16.10 -1.44 -0.21
N ALA A 194 -16.32 -1.43 1.12
CA ALA A 194 -17.57 -0.98 1.73
C ALA A 194 -17.81 0.52 1.51
N TYR A 195 -16.76 1.35 1.69
CA TYR A 195 -16.83 2.76 1.34
C TYR A 195 -17.20 2.96 -0.13
N ALA A 196 -16.55 2.24 -1.04
CA ALA A 196 -16.83 2.36 -2.47
C ALA A 196 -18.29 1.96 -2.80
N ALA A 197 -18.82 0.90 -2.17
CA ALA A 197 -20.22 0.48 -2.32
C ALA A 197 -21.19 1.53 -1.80
N TRP A 198 -20.95 2.11 -0.62
CA TRP A 198 -21.74 3.21 -0.06
C TRP A 198 -21.77 4.41 -0.99
N ALA A 199 -20.62 4.80 -1.55
CA ALA A 199 -20.51 5.91 -2.49
C ALA A 199 -21.13 5.62 -3.88
N GLY A 200 -21.73 4.44 -4.10
CA GLY A 200 -22.25 4.02 -5.40
C GLY A 200 -21.15 3.82 -6.46
N LYS A 201 -19.99 3.41 -6.03
CA LYS A 201 -18.78 3.22 -6.83
C LYS A 201 -18.22 1.79 -6.60
N ARG A 202 -17.04 1.55 -7.12
CA ARG A 202 -16.23 0.35 -6.87
C ARG A 202 -14.75 0.71 -6.83
N LEU A 203 -13.94 -0.14 -6.27
CA LEU A 203 -12.49 -0.06 -6.43
C LEU A 203 -12.10 -0.29 -7.89
N PRO A 204 -11.04 0.35 -8.39
CA PRO A 204 -10.51 0.07 -9.73
C PRO A 204 -9.91 -1.32 -9.79
N THR A 205 -9.81 -1.90 -10.96
CA THR A 205 -8.87 -2.99 -11.20
C THR A 205 -7.45 -2.42 -11.25
N GLU A 206 -6.42 -3.25 -11.04
CA GLU A 206 -5.03 -2.81 -11.20
C GLU A 206 -4.75 -2.28 -12.60
N PHE A 207 -5.38 -2.85 -13.61
CA PHE A 207 -5.22 -2.44 -15.01
C PHE A 207 -5.90 -1.09 -15.30
N GLU A 208 -7.07 -0.82 -14.71
CA GLU A 208 -7.72 0.49 -14.79
C GLU A 208 -6.88 1.55 -14.08
N TRP A 209 -6.33 1.21 -12.92
CA TRP A 209 -5.46 2.09 -12.17
C TRP A 209 -4.20 2.44 -12.98
N GLU A 210 -3.50 1.44 -13.51
CA GLU A 210 -2.29 1.64 -14.31
C GLU A 210 -2.56 2.45 -15.58
N ALA A 211 -3.62 2.11 -16.32
CA ALA A 211 -3.98 2.81 -17.56
C ALA A 211 -4.27 4.30 -17.34
N ALA A 212 -4.79 4.67 -16.18
CA ALA A 212 -5.15 6.05 -15.84
C ALA A 212 -4.13 6.75 -14.92
N SER A 213 -3.07 6.10 -14.46
CA SER A 213 -2.16 6.60 -13.42
C SER A 213 -1.49 7.94 -13.73
N ARG A 214 -1.42 8.33 -15.00
CA ARG A 214 -0.88 9.62 -15.44
C ARG A 214 -1.86 10.78 -15.28
N ASP A 215 -3.13 10.47 -15.08
CA ASP A 215 -4.24 11.44 -15.08
C ASP A 215 -4.72 11.81 -13.68
N PHE A 216 -4.12 11.22 -12.63
CA PHE A 216 -4.49 11.49 -11.24
C PHE A 216 -3.28 11.51 -10.30
N ALA A 217 -3.45 12.10 -9.12
CA ALA A 217 -2.42 12.14 -8.09
C ALA A 217 -2.34 10.79 -7.36
N CYS A 218 -1.21 10.13 -7.48
CA CYS A 218 -0.92 8.85 -6.83
C CYS A 218 0.47 8.88 -6.16
N GLY A 219 0.81 7.82 -5.42
CA GLY A 219 2.12 7.66 -4.78
C GLY A 219 2.25 8.30 -3.39
N GLN A 220 1.18 8.89 -2.84
CA GLN A 220 1.15 9.35 -1.45
C GLN A 220 0.82 8.21 -0.48
N VAL A 221 -0.03 7.29 -0.92
CA VAL A 221 -0.49 6.12 -0.19
C VAL A 221 -0.59 4.92 -1.13
N TRP A 222 -0.47 3.72 -0.56
CA TRP A 222 -0.85 2.50 -1.25
C TRP A 222 -2.37 2.43 -1.39
N GLU A 223 -2.84 2.17 -2.60
CA GLU A 223 -4.25 2.19 -2.94
C GLU A 223 -4.78 0.79 -3.23
N TRP A 224 -5.88 0.41 -2.58
CA TRP A 224 -6.54 -0.87 -2.84
C TRP A 224 -7.12 -0.91 -4.25
N THR A 225 -6.82 -1.99 -4.96
CA THR A 225 -7.54 -2.39 -6.17
C THR A 225 -8.51 -3.53 -5.85
N ARG A 226 -9.34 -3.91 -6.80
CA ARG A 226 -10.17 -5.11 -6.72
C ARG A 226 -9.57 -6.33 -7.41
N SER A 227 -8.35 -6.23 -7.92
CA SER A 227 -7.66 -7.32 -8.60
C SER A 227 -7.04 -8.30 -7.62
N SER A 228 -7.23 -9.59 -7.88
CA SER A 228 -6.44 -10.63 -7.23
C SER A 228 -4.97 -10.48 -7.63
N TYR A 229 -4.07 -10.83 -6.71
CA TYR A 229 -2.65 -10.90 -7.02
C TYR A 229 -2.34 -12.21 -7.75
N ASP A 230 -2.47 -12.18 -9.07
CA ASP A 230 -2.26 -13.30 -9.97
C ASP A 230 -1.09 -13.01 -10.93
N PRO A 231 -0.40 -14.03 -11.44
CA PRO A 231 0.68 -13.83 -12.40
C PRO A 231 0.15 -13.26 -13.71
N TYR A 232 0.88 -12.32 -14.30
CA TYR A 232 0.56 -11.82 -15.65
C TYR A 232 0.72 -12.93 -16.70
N PRO A 233 -0.02 -12.86 -17.83
CA PRO A 233 0.12 -13.82 -18.91
C PRO A 233 1.56 -13.91 -19.41
N GLY A 234 2.19 -15.08 -19.26
CA GLY A 234 3.60 -15.27 -19.61
C GLY A 234 4.60 -14.92 -18.52
N TYR A 235 4.13 -14.64 -17.28
CA TYR A 235 4.97 -14.40 -16.10
C TYR A 235 6.10 -15.44 -15.99
N LYS A 236 7.27 -14.96 -15.60
CA LYS A 236 8.41 -15.77 -15.24
C LYS A 236 9.06 -15.19 -14.00
N PRO A 237 9.26 -15.99 -12.95
CA PRO A 237 9.96 -15.52 -11.76
C PRO A 237 11.42 -15.16 -12.10
N PHE A 238 12.05 -14.36 -11.27
CA PHE A 238 13.49 -14.17 -11.32
C PHE A 238 14.21 -15.50 -11.31
N SER A 239 15.43 -15.54 -11.84
CA SER A 239 16.27 -16.74 -11.81
C SER A 239 17.05 -16.85 -10.51
N GLY A 240 17.53 -18.07 -10.18
CA GLY A 240 18.43 -18.32 -9.05
C GLY A 240 17.80 -18.04 -7.69
N ALA A 241 18.55 -17.39 -6.80
CA ALA A 241 18.15 -17.16 -5.40
C ALA A 241 16.93 -16.25 -5.25
N ALA A 242 16.62 -15.42 -6.24
CA ALA A 242 15.46 -14.53 -6.23
C ALA A 242 14.18 -15.16 -6.82
N ALA A 243 14.21 -16.42 -7.24
CA ALA A 243 13.09 -17.08 -7.92
C ALA A 243 11.78 -17.13 -7.12
N GLU A 244 11.87 -17.05 -5.79
CA GLU A 244 10.71 -17.10 -4.91
C GLU A 244 10.27 -15.70 -4.40
N TYR A 245 10.79 -14.63 -4.98
CA TYR A 245 10.60 -13.27 -4.43
C TYR A 245 9.11 -12.86 -4.38
N ASN A 246 8.38 -12.99 -5.50
CA ASN A 246 6.97 -12.62 -5.58
C ASN A 246 6.02 -13.82 -5.80
N GLY A 247 6.41 -14.76 -6.66
CA GLY A 247 5.51 -15.82 -7.15
C GLY A 247 4.83 -16.65 -6.06
N LYS A 248 5.52 -16.90 -4.95
CA LYS A 248 4.97 -17.67 -3.82
C LYS A 248 3.84 -16.96 -3.07
N PHE A 249 3.69 -15.65 -3.25
CA PHE A 249 2.67 -14.84 -2.60
C PHE A 249 1.42 -14.63 -3.47
N MET A 250 1.43 -15.08 -4.73
CA MET A 250 0.31 -14.94 -5.67
C MET A 250 -0.83 -15.91 -5.34
N VAL A 251 -1.36 -15.83 -4.11
CA VAL A 251 -2.49 -16.63 -3.63
C VAL A 251 -3.22 -15.91 -2.52
N GLY A 252 -4.53 -15.71 -2.68
CA GLY A 252 -5.38 -15.14 -1.63
C GLY A 252 -5.06 -13.69 -1.23
N GLN A 253 -4.38 -12.96 -2.09
CA GLN A 253 -4.03 -11.56 -1.88
C GLN A 253 -4.68 -10.64 -2.91
N ILE A 254 -4.81 -9.38 -2.56
CA ILE A 254 -5.34 -8.31 -3.42
C ILE A 254 -4.22 -7.34 -3.75
N VAL A 255 -4.18 -6.90 -5.00
CA VAL A 255 -3.15 -5.97 -5.50
C VAL A 255 -3.34 -4.58 -4.90
N LEU A 256 -2.24 -4.01 -4.41
CA LEU A 256 -2.09 -2.59 -4.11
C LEU A 256 -1.35 -1.89 -5.25
N ARG A 257 -1.69 -0.63 -5.49
CA ARG A 257 -1.00 0.26 -6.42
C ARG A 257 -0.69 1.58 -5.75
N GLY A 258 0.27 2.33 -6.25
CA GLY A 258 0.68 3.61 -5.70
C GLY A 258 2.04 3.57 -5.05
N GLY A 259 2.13 3.96 -3.81
CA GLY A 259 3.36 4.02 -3.04
C GLY A 259 3.13 4.68 -1.69
N SER A 260 4.19 5.00 -0.98
CA SER A 260 4.15 5.78 0.25
C SER A 260 5.19 6.89 0.21
N VAL A 261 5.08 7.83 1.16
CA VAL A 261 6.06 8.91 1.38
C VAL A 261 7.04 8.60 2.51
N ALA A 262 7.04 7.35 2.95
CA ALA A 262 7.92 6.87 4.02
C ALA A 262 9.34 6.61 3.50
#